data_9021947658cefdf24f8b50e87a91d975
#
_entry.id   9021947658cefdf24f8b50e87a91d975
#
_cell.length_a   1.000
_cell.length_b   1.000
_cell.length_c   1.000
_cell.angle_alpha   90.00
_cell.angle_beta   90.00
_cell.angle_gamma   90.00
#
_symmetry.space_group_name_H-M   'P 1'
#
loop_
_entity.id
_entity.type
_entity.pdbx_description
1 polymer ?
#
loop_
_entity_poly.entity_id
_entity_poly.type
_entity_poly.pdbx_seq_one_letter_code
_entity_poly.pdbx_strand_id
1 'polypeptide(L)'
;MCSSDLPAFPARTNVHFVQVLAPDRLRLRVWERGAGPTLACGTGACATLVASHLRGQCERAATLELPGGELQIRWDDDGRLQMTGPAQLVFCGTLPAEPAAGDQAIDCATACTEGCQRPDDCPSAEARARTLALLDRFSLDEMISLANDSLEDRTRRRFEGP
;
A
#
# COMPACT_ATOMS: atom_id res chain seq x y z
N MET A 1 -6.33 -4.55 19.97
CA MET A 1 -6.96 -3.41 19.26
C MET A 1 -5.94 -2.91 18.25
N CYS A 2 -6.31 -2.86 16.99
CA CYS A 2 -5.46 -2.29 15.95
C CYS A 2 -5.36 -0.78 16.17
N SER A 3 -4.17 -0.19 16.01
CA SER A 3 -3.95 1.26 16.17
C SER A 3 -4.80 2.13 15.22
N SER A 4 -5.38 1.53 14.17
CA SER A 4 -6.32 2.20 13.26
C SER A 4 -7.79 2.14 13.70
N ASP A 5 -8.12 1.36 14.76
CA ASP A 5 -9.51 1.18 15.24
C ASP A 5 -9.81 2.16 16.38
N LEU A 6 -9.62 3.45 16.12
CA LEU A 6 -9.89 4.51 17.07
C LEU A 6 -11.37 4.93 16.99
N PRO A 7 -12.08 5.04 18.12
CA PRO A 7 -13.51 5.45 18.12
C PRO A 7 -13.76 6.79 17.44
N ALA A 8 -12.78 7.72 17.49
CA ALA A 8 -12.85 9.01 16.81
C ALA A 8 -12.78 8.91 15.28
N PHE A 9 -12.39 7.76 14.74
CA PHE A 9 -12.22 7.52 13.31
C PHE A 9 -12.96 6.26 12.87
N PRO A 10 -14.31 6.26 12.83
CA PRO A 10 -15.11 5.06 12.55
C PRO A 10 -14.85 4.47 11.15
N ALA A 11 -14.39 5.29 10.20
CA ALA A 11 -13.96 4.85 8.87
C ALA A 11 -12.50 4.36 8.84
N ARG A 12 -11.87 4.20 10.02
CA ARG A 12 -10.43 3.93 10.22
C ARG A 12 -9.55 5.05 9.70
N THR A 13 -8.27 5.02 10.04
CA THR A 13 -7.29 6.01 9.59
C THR A 13 -5.91 5.39 9.51
N ASN A 14 -5.00 6.07 8.81
CA ASN A 14 -3.58 5.78 8.91
C ASN A 14 -3.05 6.33 10.24
N VAL A 15 -2.13 5.60 10.86
CA VAL A 15 -1.45 6.02 12.08
C VAL A 15 0.05 6.05 11.84
N HIS A 16 0.68 7.16 12.19
CA HIS A 16 2.10 7.36 12.02
C HIS A 16 2.75 7.56 13.39
N PHE A 17 3.71 6.70 13.72
CA PHE A 17 4.51 6.82 14.93
C PHE A 17 5.83 7.48 14.55
N VAL A 18 6.09 8.65 15.14
CA VAL A 18 7.30 9.43 14.85
C VAL A 18 8.21 9.50 16.08
N GLN A 19 9.49 9.33 15.85
CA GLN A 19 10.56 9.59 16.79
C GLN A 19 11.43 10.73 16.23
N VAL A 20 11.59 11.79 16.98
CA VAL A 20 12.53 12.87 16.65
C VAL A 20 13.92 12.43 17.05
N LEU A 21 14.81 12.30 16.08
CA LEU A 21 16.22 11.95 16.28
C LEU A 21 17.09 13.20 16.36
N ALA A 22 16.79 14.18 15.50
CA ALA A 22 17.42 15.50 15.43
C ALA A 22 16.42 16.48 14.82
N PRO A 23 16.66 17.81 14.88
CA PRO A 23 15.77 18.80 14.26
C PRO A 23 15.51 18.58 12.76
N ASP A 24 16.49 18.00 12.07
CA ASP A 24 16.48 17.69 10.64
C ASP A 24 16.35 16.18 10.35
N ARG A 25 16.06 15.35 11.38
CA ARG A 25 16.02 13.89 11.22
C ARG A 25 14.94 13.25 12.08
N LEU A 26 14.02 12.56 11.42
CA LEU A 26 12.89 11.86 12.05
C LEU A 26 12.92 10.38 11.68
N ARG A 27 12.46 9.53 12.59
CA ARG A 27 12.20 8.12 12.28
C ARG A 27 10.71 7.85 12.30
N LEU A 28 10.19 7.19 11.26
CA LEU A 28 8.78 6.99 11.05
C LEU A 28 8.44 5.50 10.95
N ARG A 29 7.36 5.12 11.61
CA ARG A 29 6.67 3.83 11.43
C ARG A 29 5.24 4.11 11.05
N VAL A 30 4.75 3.39 10.06
CA VAL A 30 3.45 3.65 9.44
C VAL A 30 2.56 2.43 9.61
N TRP A 31 1.33 2.68 10.01
CA TRP A 31 0.23 1.72 9.94
C TRP A 31 -0.82 2.31 9.00
N GLU A 32 -1.01 1.69 7.84
CA GLU A 32 -1.95 2.17 6.84
C GLU A 32 -3.30 1.45 6.96
N ARG A 33 -4.37 2.21 6.77
CA ARG A 33 -5.74 1.71 6.77
C ARG A 33 -5.91 0.63 5.69
N GLY A 34 -6.26 -0.59 6.11
CA GLY A 34 -6.50 -1.71 5.20
C GLY A 34 -5.24 -2.47 4.75
N ALA A 35 -4.03 -1.91 4.98
CA ALA A 35 -2.77 -2.54 4.60
C ALA A 35 -1.89 -2.93 5.80
N GLY A 36 -2.18 -2.39 7.01
CA GLY A 36 -1.38 -2.64 8.20
C GLY A 36 -0.01 -1.93 8.14
N PRO A 37 1.05 -2.51 8.74
CA PRO A 37 2.37 -1.91 8.70
C PRO A 37 2.95 -1.96 7.30
N THR A 38 3.33 -0.80 6.76
CA THR A 38 3.95 -0.67 5.43
C THR A 38 5.38 -0.16 5.54
N LEU A 39 6.17 -0.42 4.51
CA LEU A 39 7.58 -0.03 4.49
C LEU A 39 7.78 1.47 4.28
N ALA A 40 6.86 2.11 3.58
CA ALA A 40 6.89 3.55 3.31
C ALA A 40 5.49 4.07 2.99
N CYS A 41 5.24 5.34 3.34
CA CYS A 41 4.05 6.09 2.96
C CYS A 41 4.45 7.54 2.71
N GLY A 42 4.53 7.95 1.45
CA GLY A 42 5.01 9.28 1.06
C GLY A 42 4.13 10.40 1.59
N THR A 43 2.80 10.29 1.44
CA THR A 43 1.85 11.27 1.96
C THR A 43 1.89 11.36 3.49
N GLY A 44 2.05 10.21 4.15
CA GLY A 44 2.23 10.13 5.60
C GLY A 44 3.53 10.78 6.07
N ALA A 45 4.61 10.60 5.33
CA ALA A 45 5.90 11.24 5.62
C ALA A 45 5.78 12.77 5.52
N CYS A 46 5.14 13.29 4.47
CA CYS A 46 4.86 14.71 4.31
C CYS A 46 4.02 15.28 5.47
N ALA A 47 2.92 14.60 5.80
CA ALA A 47 2.06 15.01 6.92
C ALA A 47 2.81 14.98 8.26
N THR A 48 3.67 13.99 8.46
CA THR A 48 4.49 13.87 9.68
C THR A 48 5.46 15.02 9.82
N LEU A 49 6.17 15.42 8.75
CA LEU A 49 7.05 16.59 8.81
C LEU A 49 6.28 17.84 9.22
N VAL A 50 5.18 18.13 8.53
CA VAL A 50 4.36 19.32 8.80
C VAL A 50 3.87 19.34 10.26
N ALA A 51 3.29 18.22 10.71
CA ALA A 51 2.78 18.11 12.08
C ALA A 51 3.88 18.27 13.13
N SER A 52 5.06 17.67 12.91
CA SER A 52 6.20 17.78 13.82
C SER A 52 6.78 19.20 13.84
N HIS A 53 6.87 19.86 12.68
CA HIS A 53 7.30 21.24 12.60
C HIS A 53 6.35 22.20 13.30
N LEU A 54 5.05 22.08 13.07
CA LEU A 54 4.03 22.92 13.74
C LEU A 54 4.02 22.75 15.26
N ARG A 55 4.53 21.64 15.76
CA ARG A 55 4.75 21.39 17.19
C ARG A 55 6.12 21.86 17.69
N GLY A 56 6.92 22.48 16.83
CA GLY A 56 8.27 22.95 17.17
C GLY A 56 9.30 21.84 17.41
N GLN A 57 9.07 20.63 16.88
CA GLN A 57 9.90 19.45 17.12
C GLN A 57 10.94 19.19 16.04
N CYS A 58 10.77 19.79 14.85
CA CYS A 58 11.73 19.67 13.75
C CYS A 58 11.73 20.90 12.87
N GLU A 59 12.71 20.99 11.98
CA GLU A 59 12.82 22.01 10.95
C GLU A 59 11.81 21.81 9.82
N ARG A 60 11.72 22.80 8.91
CA ARG A 60 10.85 22.71 7.70
C ARG A 60 11.41 21.75 6.64
N ALA A 61 12.64 21.29 6.82
CA ALA A 61 13.27 20.29 5.98
C ALA A 61 13.90 19.22 6.87
N ALA A 62 13.58 17.96 6.60
CA ALA A 62 14.14 16.85 7.37
C ALA A 62 14.22 15.57 6.52
N THR A 63 15.14 14.70 6.91
CA THR A 63 15.21 13.31 6.44
C THR A 63 14.34 12.44 7.32
N LEU A 64 13.43 11.68 6.73
CA LEU A 64 12.58 10.73 7.41
C LEU A 64 13.06 9.30 7.12
N GLU A 65 13.46 8.60 8.18
CA GLU A 65 13.86 7.18 8.12
C GLU A 65 12.61 6.30 8.20
N LEU A 66 12.33 5.53 7.13
CA LEU A 66 11.29 4.53 7.09
C LEU A 66 11.90 3.14 6.91
N PRO A 67 11.17 2.05 7.19
CA PRO A 67 11.69 0.69 6.95
C PRO A 67 12.10 0.43 5.50
N GLY A 68 11.46 1.10 4.54
CA GLY A 68 11.74 0.96 3.10
C GLY A 68 12.85 1.89 2.57
N GLY A 69 13.40 2.79 3.40
CA GLY A 69 14.44 3.73 3.01
C GLY A 69 14.19 5.14 3.53
N GLU A 70 15.04 6.05 3.13
CA GLU A 70 14.98 7.45 3.56
C GLU A 70 14.22 8.30 2.53
N LEU A 71 13.43 9.24 3.04
CA LEU A 71 12.78 10.30 2.26
C LEU A 71 13.25 11.66 2.79
N GLN A 72 13.65 12.53 1.89
CA GLN A 72 13.90 13.94 2.21
C GLN A 72 12.63 14.73 1.92
N ILE A 73 12.10 15.39 2.93
CA ILE A 73 10.90 16.22 2.81
C ILE A 73 11.27 17.66 3.12
N ARG A 74 10.78 18.58 2.31
CA ARG A 74 10.91 20.02 2.53
C ARG A 74 9.55 20.70 2.38
N TRP A 75 9.21 21.52 3.36
CA TRP A 75 8.01 22.35 3.35
C TRP A 75 8.40 23.79 3.07
N ASP A 76 8.14 24.24 1.85
CA ASP A 76 8.48 25.59 1.39
C ASP A 76 7.57 26.66 2.02
N ASP A 77 8.02 27.93 1.99
CA ASP A 77 7.28 29.04 2.60
C ASP A 77 5.96 29.35 1.89
N ASP A 78 5.84 28.96 0.63
CA ASP A 78 4.59 29.05 -0.14
C ASP A 78 3.59 27.93 0.14
N GLY A 79 3.90 27.06 1.09
CA GLY A 79 3.06 25.94 1.52
C GLY A 79 3.24 24.65 0.71
N ARG A 80 4.06 24.63 -0.33
CA ARG A 80 4.34 23.43 -1.11
C ARG A 80 5.24 22.45 -0.34
N LEU A 81 4.95 21.17 -0.51
CA LEU A 81 5.76 20.09 0.00
C LEU A 81 6.54 19.43 -1.15
N GLN A 82 7.84 19.36 -0.98
CA GLN A 82 8.74 18.64 -1.88
C GLN A 82 9.18 17.35 -1.19
N MET A 83 9.08 16.23 -1.90
CA MET A 83 9.53 14.92 -1.43
C MET A 83 10.55 14.37 -2.41
N THR A 84 11.72 13.99 -1.91
CA THR A 84 12.78 13.35 -2.66
C THR A 84 13.10 12.00 -2.03
N GLY A 85 13.23 10.98 -2.86
CA GLY A 85 13.57 9.62 -2.43
C GLY A 85 14.37 8.90 -3.49
N PRO A 86 14.95 7.74 -3.17
CA PRO A 86 15.66 6.91 -4.14
C PRO A 86 14.70 6.38 -5.20
N ALA A 87 15.18 6.31 -6.42
CA ALA A 87 14.50 5.65 -7.52
C ALA A 87 15.46 4.66 -8.18
N GLN A 88 14.99 3.44 -8.41
CA GLN A 88 15.77 2.38 -9.03
C GLN A 88 15.06 1.85 -10.26
N LEU A 89 15.76 1.77 -11.38
CA LEU A 89 15.26 1.12 -12.58
C LEU A 89 15.21 -0.39 -12.34
N VAL A 90 14.01 -0.98 -12.37
CA VAL A 90 13.80 -2.41 -12.15
C VAL A 90 13.78 -3.17 -13.47
N PHE A 91 13.10 -2.63 -14.49
CA PHE A 91 13.07 -3.19 -15.85
C PHE A 91 12.72 -2.09 -16.87
N CYS A 92 12.99 -2.37 -18.15
CA CYS A 92 12.48 -1.61 -19.28
C CYS A 92 11.58 -2.50 -20.11
N GLY A 93 10.49 -1.94 -20.63
CA GLY A 93 9.56 -2.66 -21.48
C GLY A 93 8.93 -1.72 -22.50
N THR A 94 8.35 -2.30 -23.56
CA THR A 94 7.60 -1.57 -24.57
C THR A 94 6.13 -1.93 -24.41
N LEU A 95 5.29 -0.92 -24.28
CA LEU A 95 3.84 -1.09 -24.36
C LEU A 95 3.44 -0.98 -25.84
N PRO A 96 2.66 -1.93 -26.38
CA PRO A 96 2.11 -1.77 -27.71
C PRO A 96 1.21 -0.53 -27.75
N ALA A 97 1.33 0.26 -28.82
CA ALA A 97 0.56 1.51 -28.97
C ALA A 97 -0.94 1.28 -29.12
N GLU A 98 -1.33 0.10 -29.60
CA GLU A 98 -2.72 -0.36 -29.69
C GLU A 98 -2.79 -1.84 -29.32
N PRO A 99 -3.86 -2.31 -28.66
CA PRO A 99 -4.12 -3.74 -28.57
C PRO A 99 -4.23 -4.30 -29.98
N ALA A 100 -3.58 -5.43 -30.25
CA ALA A 100 -3.69 -6.10 -31.55
C ALA A 100 -5.18 -6.24 -31.91
N ALA A 101 -5.56 -5.89 -33.15
CA ALA A 101 -6.93 -5.99 -33.62
C ALA A 101 -7.40 -7.45 -33.51
N GLY A 102 -8.17 -7.75 -32.48
CA GLY A 102 -8.58 -9.12 -32.09
C GLY A 102 -8.60 -9.32 -30.57
N ASP A 103 -7.69 -8.68 -29.82
CA ASP A 103 -7.75 -8.59 -28.37
C ASP A 103 -8.43 -7.27 -27.98
N GLN A 104 -9.73 -7.17 -28.16
CA GLN A 104 -10.48 -6.22 -27.35
C GLN A 104 -10.27 -6.67 -25.92
N ALA A 105 -9.41 -5.92 -25.22
CA ALA A 105 -9.22 -6.09 -23.78
C ALA A 105 -10.60 -5.93 -23.13
N ILE A 106 -11.23 -7.06 -22.84
CA ILE A 106 -12.50 -7.08 -22.14
C ILE A 106 -12.13 -6.59 -20.74
N ASP A 107 -12.58 -5.39 -20.41
CA ASP A 107 -12.56 -4.95 -19.02
C ASP A 107 -13.50 -5.86 -18.22
N CYS A 108 -12.94 -6.91 -17.65
CA CYS A 108 -13.69 -7.89 -16.88
C CYS A 108 -14.38 -7.26 -15.66
N ALA A 109 -13.88 -6.09 -15.19
CA ALA A 109 -14.49 -5.38 -14.07
C ALA A 109 -15.82 -4.73 -14.47
N THR A 110 -15.97 -4.31 -15.73
CA THR A 110 -17.19 -3.69 -16.24
C THR A 110 -18.06 -4.65 -17.05
N ALA A 111 -17.46 -5.55 -17.82
CA ALA A 111 -18.19 -6.43 -18.72
C ALA A 111 -18.80 -7.67 -18.03
N CYS A 112 -18.29 -8.08 -16.87
CA CYS A 112 -18.67 -9.33 -16.22
C CYS A 112 -19.27 -9.14 -14.81
N THR A 113 -19.86 -7.99 -14.52
CA THR A 113 -20.49 -7.68 -13.21
C THR A 113 -21.68 -8.57 -12.88
N GLU A 114 -22.42 -9.07 -13.87
CA GLU A 114 -23.57 -9.96 -13.70
C GLU A 114 -23.28 -11.42 -14.09
N GLY A 115 -22.02 -11.80 -14.18
CA GLY A 115 -21.55 -13.12 -14.59
C GLY A 115 -20.69 -13.06 -15.86
N CYS A 116 -19.96 -14.16 -16.13
CA CYS A 116 -19.08 -14.21 -17.29
C CYS A 116 -19.87 -14.25 -18.60
N GLN A 117 -19.71 -13.24 -19.44
CA GLN A 117 -20.41 -13.13 -20.74
C GLN A 117 -19.73 -13.94 -21.86
N ARG A 118 -18.51 -14.44 -21.65
CA ARG A 118 -17.74 -15.24 -22.61
C ARG A 118 -17.06 -16.41 -21.89
N PRO A 119 -17.84 -17.39 -21.39
CA PRO A 119 -17.30 -18.48 -20.58
C PRO A 119 -16.29 -19.37 -21.34
N ASP A 120 -16.50 -19.55 -22.65
CA ASP A 120 -15.69 -20.44 -23.50
C ASP A 120 -14.39 -19.77 -24.02
N ASP A 121 -14.33 -18.45 -24.02
CA ASP A 121 -13.27 -17.65 -24.64
C ASP A 121 -12.70 -16.61 -23.65
N CYS A 122 -12.83 -16.87 -22.35
CA CYS A 122 -12.40 -15.97 -21.31
C CYS A 122 -10.87 -16.05 -21.12
N PRO A 123 -10.10 -14.97 -21.28
CA PRO A 123 -8.65 -14.97 -21.04
C PRO A 123 -8.28 -15.33 -19.58
N SER A 124 -9.25 -15.26 -18.68
CA SER A 124 -9.10 -15.65 -17.27
C SER A 124 -9.79 -16.98 -16.93
N ALA A 125 -10.20 -17.77 -17.92
CA ALA A 125 -10.97 -19.01 -17.71
C ALA A 125 -10.26 -20.00 -16.77
N GLU A 126 -8.95 -20.16 -16.96
CA GLU A 126 -8.14 -21.04 -16.11
C GLU A 126 -7.98 -20.51 -14.67
N ALA A 127 -7.79 -19.21 -14.50
CA ALA A 127 -7.74 -18.57 -13.18
C ALA A 127 -9.09 -18.66 -12.46
N ARG A 128 -10.18 -18.46 -13.20
CA ARG A 128 -11.55 -18.61 -12.69
C ARG A 128 -11.84 -20.04 -12.28
N ALA A 129 -11.48 -21.05 -13.09
CA ALA A 129 -11.66 -22.45 -12.76
C ALA A 129 -10.88 -22.81 -11.47
N ARG A 130 -9.65 -22.34 -11.32
CA ARG A 130 -8.86 -22.52 -10.09
C ARG A 130 -9.53 -21.87 -8.88
N THR A 131 -10.06 -20.67 -9.04
CA THR A 131 -10.74 -19.94 -7.96
C THR A 131 -12.03 -20.65 -7.55
N LEU A 132 -12.86 -21.10 -8.51
CA LEU A 132 -14.09 -21.84 -8.22
C LEU A 132 -13.79 -23.16 -7.51
N ALA A 133 -12.78 -23.92 -7.99
CA ALA A 133 -12.34 -25.15 -7.34
C ALA A 133 -11.79 -24.90 -5.91
N LEU A 134 -11.28 -23.71 -5.64
CA LEU A 134 -10.83 -23.32 -4.31
C LEU A 134 -12.04 -22.97 -3.41
N LEU A 135 -13.02 -22.24 -3.95
CA LEU A 135 -14.26 -21.90 -3.26
C LEU A 135 -15.09 -23.14 -2.89
N ASP A 136 -15.11 -24.16 -3.75
CA ASP A 136 -15.80 -25.43 -3.49
C ASP A 136 -15.12 -26.28 -2.39
N ARG A 137 -13.84 -26.02 -2.10
CA ARG A 137 -13.05 -26.78 -1.12
C ARG A 137 -13.03 -26.18 0.27
N PHE A 138 -13.28 -24.90 0.39
CA PHE A 138 -13.15 -24.16 1.65
C PHE A 138 -14.44 -23.40 1.95
N SER A 139 -14.88 -23.48 3.20
CA SER A 139 -15.91 -22.59 3.72
C SER A 139 -15.40 -21.14 3.78
N LEU A 140 -16.31 -20.18 3.85
CA LEU A 140 -15.97 -18.76 3.98
C LEU A 140 -15.08 -18.51 5.20
N ASP A 141 -15.38 -19.17 6.34
CA ASP A 141 -14.61 -19.01 7.58
C ASP A 141 -13.19 -19.56 7.44
N GLU A 142 -13.02 -20.70 6.77
CA GLU A 142 -11.69 -21.27 6.47
C GLU A 142 -10.89 -20.37 5.54
N MET A 143 -11.52 -19.76 4.55
CA MET A 143 -10.86 -18.80 3.64
C MET A 143 -10.42 -17.54 4.38
N ILE A 144 -11.24 -17.02 5.30
CA ILE A 144 -10.90 -15.87 6.15
C ILE A 144 -9.73 -16.23 7.08
N SER A 145 -9.74 -17.42 7.67
CA SER A 145 -8.63 -17.90 8.52
C SER A 145 -7.33 -17.99 7.74
N LEU A 146 -7.34 -18.63 6.56
CA LEU A 146 -6.16 -18.74 5.69
C LEU A 146 -5.63 -17.37 5.25
N ALA A 147 -6.50 -16.41 4.98
CA ALA A 147 -6.09 -15.07 4.62
C ALA A 147 -5.44 -14.33 5.80
N ASN A 148 -5.98 -14.49 7.00
CA ASN A 148 -5.43 -13.89 8.22
C ASN A 148 -4.09 -14.53 8.60
N ASP A 149 -3.98 -15.86 8.57
CA ASP A 149 -2.73 -16.59 8.83
C ASP A 149 -1.63 -16.19 7.84
N SER A 150 -1.96 -16.05 6.56
CA SER A 150 -1.02 -15.59 5.53
C SER A 150 -0.55 -14.14 5.76
N LEU A 151 -1.42 -13.27 6.26
CA LEU A 151 -1.09 -11.89 6.62
C LEU A 151 -0.19 -11.84 7.86
N GLU A 152 -0.51 -12.62 8.88
CA GLU A 152 0.29 -12.71 10.10
C GLU A 152 1.68 -13.29 9.83
N ASP A 153 1.77 -14.36 9.05
CA ASP A 153 3.04 -14.97 8.63
C ASP A 153 3.90 -14.03 7.79
N ARG A 154 3.30 -13.30 6.85
CA ARG A 154 4.01 -12.27 6.06
C ARG A 154 4.52 -11.15 6.96
N THR A 155 3.71 -10.74 7.93
CA THR A 155 4.07 -9.71 8.90
C THR A 155 5.20 -10.20 9.79
N ARG A 156 5.10 -11.42 10.34
CA ARG A 156 6.13 -12.03 11.18
C ARG A 156 7.47 -12.16 10.46
N ARG A 157 7.50 -12.74 9.26
CA ARG A 157 8.73 -12.88 8.45
C ARG A 157 9.39 -11.55 8.12
N ARG A 158 8.61 -10.47 8.04
CA ARG A 158 9.09 -9.12 7.73
C ARG A 158 9.78 -8.45 8.94
N PHE A 159 9.39 -8.81 10.17
CA PHE A 159 9.91 -8.22 11.40
C PHE A 159 10.94 -9.09 12.11
N GLU A 160 10.93 -10.41 11.91
CA GLU A 160 11.88 -11.32 12.56
C GLU A 160 13.20 -11.48 11.79
N GLY A 161 13.33 -11.03 10.51
CA GLY A 161 14.56 -11.05 9.69
C GLY A 161 15.22 -12.45 9.60
N PRO A 162 16.14 -12.68 8.64
CA PRO A 162 16.94 -13.90 8.67
C PRO A 162 17.94 -13.87 9.83
#